data_6cd27c02639643d40e07cc361a2f93c2
#
_entry.id   6cd27c02639643d40e07cc361a2f93c2
#
_cell.length_a   1.000
_cell.length_b   1.000
_cell.length_c   1.000
_cell.angle_alpha   90.00
_cell.angle_beta   90.00
_cell.angle_gamma   90.00
#
_symmetry.space_group_name_H-M   'P 1'
#
loop_
_entity.id
_entity.type
_entity.pdbx_description
1 polymer ?
#
loop_
_entity_poly.entity_id
_entity_poly.type
_entity_poly.pdbx_seq_one_letter_code
_entity_poly.pdbx_strand_id
1 'polypeptide(L)'
;AGGEPAARALVVEQDLWAARRSSGTRTASPSDAQLEALKDAVSTRDPEAIRVAGRVLANGWSDFALRTGADDLPVEPRPFVNAWLVLACEYGAPCGADTPRMQQACALQGHCDAQSFPDYLAYYASTPYDSTLLMQYRGLVRTAIETGDWSQLHVVRGQAPTTNRPT
;
A
#
# COMPACT_ATOMS: atom_id res chain seq x y z
N ALA A 1 -16.83 14.25 14.72
CA ALA A 1 -17.12 14.20 13.29
C ALA A 1 -16.53 12.89 12.73
N GLY A 2 -17.29 11.79 12.85
CA GLY A 2 -16.85 10.48 12.40
C GLY A 2 -17.35 10.20 11.00
N GLY A 3 -16.62 10.64 9.98
CA GLY A 3 -16.81 10.10 8.64
C GLY A 3 -16.35 8.64 8.62
N GLU A 4 -16.96 7.85 7.72
CA GLU A 4 -16.56 6.46 7.50
C GLU A 4 -15.04 6.36 7.26
N PRO A 5 -14.32 5.39 7.85
CA PRO A 5 -12.86 5.30 7.74
C PRO A 5 -12.35 5.30 6.30
N ALA A 6 -12.99 4.54 5.43
CA ALA A 6 -12.69 4.51 4.00
C ALA A 6 -12.83 5.90 3.35
N ALA A 7 -13.89 6.66 3.69
CA ALA A 7 -14.10 7.99 3.15
C ALA A 7 -12.98 8.97 3.58
N ARG A 8 -12.51 8.88 4.83
CA ARG A 8 -11.38 9.70 5.31
C ARG A 8 -10.09 9.39 4.55
N ALA A 9 -9.78 8.12 4.35
CA ALA A 9 -8.62 7.71 3.57
C ALA A 9 -8.72 8.17 2.10
N LEU A 10 -9.90 8.07 1.49
CA LEU A 10 -10.14 8.54 0.11
C LEU A 10 -10.00 10.05 -0.03
N VAL A 11 -10.41 10.85 0.96
CA VAL A 11 -10.20 12.31 0.95
C VAL A 11 -8.71 12.62 0.90
N VAL A 12 -7.89 11.96 1.73
CA VAL A 12 -6.43 12.13 1.69
C VAL A 12 -5.88 11.80 0.29
N GLU A 13 -6.29 10.66 -0.28
CA GLU A 13 -5.86 10.28 -1.62
C GLU A 13 -6.26 11.31 -2.68
N GLN A 14 -7.50 11.79 -2.66
CA GLN A 14 -8.02 12.78 -3.62
C GLN A 14 -7.29 14.12 -3.50
N ASP A 15 -7.06 14.59 -2.28
CA ASP A 15 -6.33 15.85 -2.03
C ASP A 15 -4.90 15.79 -2.58
N LEU A 16 -4.21 14.68 -2.38
CA LEU A 16 -2.87 14.45 -2.91
C LEU A 16 -2.85 14.43 -4.45
N TRP A 17 -3.81 13.77 -5.07
CA TRP A 17 -3.94 13.77 -6.53
C TRP A 17 -4.33 15.13 -7.08
N ALA A 18 -5.19 15.89 -6.38
CA ALA A 18 -5.54 17.27 -6.76
C ALA A 18 -4.33 18.19 -6.68
N ALA A 19 -3.57 18.14 -5.58
CA ALA A 19 -2.34 18.90 -5.41
C ALA A 19 -1.30 18.58 -6.49
N ARG A 20 -1.13 17.29 -6.84
CA ARG A 20 -0.22 16.86 -7.90
C ARG A 20 -0.62 17.37 -9.29
N ARG A 21 -1.92 17.46 -9.58
CA ARG A 21 -2.42 18.00 -10.85
C ARG A 21 -2.26 19.52 -10.93
N SER A 22 -2.48 20.25 -9.83
CA SER A 22 -2.46 21.72 -9.80
C SER A 22 -1.06 22.30 -9.81
N SER A 23 -0.10 21.63 -9.19
CA SER A 23 1.27 22.16 -9.05
C SER A 23 2.14 21.99 -10.31
N GLY A 24 1.72 21.20 -11.30
CA GLY A 24 2.55 20.84 -12.45
C GLY A 24 3.87 20.15 -12.10
N THR A 25 4.14 20.01 -10.83
CA THR A 25 5.34 19.38 -10.27
C THR A 25 4.95 18.11 -9.52
N ARG A 26 5.80 17.11 -9.52
CA ARG A 26 5.59 15.84 -8.80
C ARG A 26 5.78 15.96 -7.26
N THR A 27 5.66 17.16 -6.70
CA THR A 27 6.11 17.51 -5.36
C THR A 27 5.07 17.33 -4.26
N ALA A 28 3.83 16.96 -4.58
CA ALA A 28 2.85 16.69 -3.54
C ALA A 28 3.16 15.35 -2.85
N SER A 29 3.47 15.38 -1.58
CA SER A 29 3.62 14.20 -0.72
C SER A 29 2.68 14.30 0.48
N PRO A 30 2.32 13.17 1.12
CA PRO A 30 1.47 13.20 2.30
C PRO A 30 2.09 14.05 3.41
N SER A 31 1.34 15.00 3.96
CA SER A 31 1.71 15.73 5.17
C SER A 31 1.60 14.82 6.40
N ASP A 32 2.21 15.23 7.52
CA ASP A 32 2.12 14.45 8.77
C ASP A 32 0.66 14.33 9.25
N ALA A 33 -0.14 15.38 9.09
CA ALA A 33 -1.58 15.32 9.41
C ALA A 33 -2.34 14.32 8.53
N GLN A 34 -1.98 14.22 7.25
CA GLN A 34 -2.57 13.22 6.34
C GLN A 34 -2.11 11.80 6.68
N LEU A 35 -0.85 11.63 7.09
CA LEU A 35 -0.35 10.33 7.55
C LEU A 35 -1.07 9.87 8.82
N GLU A 36 -1.26 10.76 9.80
CA GLU A 36 -2.03 10.45 11.01
C GLU A 36 -3.50 10.10 10.67
N ALA A 37 -4.13 10.85 9.76
CA ALA A 37 -5.49 10.53 9.29
C ALA A 37 -5.58 9.15 8.62
N LEU A 38 -4.56 8.73 7.87
CA LEU A 38 -4.48 7.38 7.32
C LEU A 38 -4.29 6.33 8.41
N LYS A 39 -3.40 6.55 9.38
CA LYS A 39 -3.20 5.65 10.52
C LYS A 39 -4.50 5.47 11.33
N ASP A 40 -5.20 6.56 11.63
CA ASP A 40 -6.50 6.52 12.29
C ASP A 40 -7.54 5.73 11.49
N ALA A 41 -7.58 5.92 10.17
CA ALA A 41 -8.51 5.19 9.32
C ALA A 41 -8.23 3.69 9.31
N VAL A 42 -6.97 3.27 9.17
CA VAL A 42 -6.61 1.85 9.12
C VAL A 42 -6.69 1.15 10.48
N SER A 43 -6.57 1.88 11.59
CA SER A 43 -6.74 1.33 12.95
C SER A 43 -8.13 0.77 13.19
N THR A 44 -9.13 1.22 12.42
CA THR A 44 -10.49 0.67 12.45
C THR A 44 -10.62 -0.69 11.79
N ARG A 45 -9.57 -1.16 11.11
CA ARG A 45 -9.52 -2.40 10.33
C ARG A 45 -10.50 -2.43 9.15
N ASP A 46 -10.92 -1.26 8.68
CA ASP A 46 -11.73 -1.14 7.47
C ASP A 46 -10.89 -1.56 6.25
N PRO A 47 -11.33 -2.57 5.48
CA PRO A 47 -10.53 -3.11 4.38
C PRO A 47 -10.30 -2.11 3.25
N GLU A 48 -11.25 -1.21 3.00
CA GLU A 48 -11.09 -0.18 1.97
C GLU A 48 -10.12 0.91 2.44
N ALA A 49 -10.16 1.31 3.72
CA ALA A 49 -9.19 2.24 4.28
C ALA A 49 -7.76 1.67 4.19
N ILE A 50 -7.59 0.37 4.48
CA ILE A 50 -6.31 -0.34 4.35
C ILE A 50 -5.83 -0.31 2.90
N ARG A 51 -6.71 -0.60 1.95
CA ARG A 51 -6.40 -0.60 0.51
C ARG A 51 -5.97 0.78 0.01
N VAL A 52 -6.68 1.83 0.42
CA VAL A 52 -6.36 3.23 0.07
C VAL A 52 -5.04 3.66 0.66
N ALA A 53 -4.81 3.38 1.96
CA ALA A 53 -3.55 3.71 2.62
C ALA A 53 -2.35 3.08 1.91
N GLY A 54 -2.45 1.80 1.52
CA GLY A 54 -1.42 1.11 0.76
C GLY A 54 -1.09 1.80 -0.57
N ARG A 55 -2.10 2.25 -1.32
CA ARG A 55 -1.90 2.99 -2.57
C ARG A 55 -1.22 4.35 -2.33
N VAL A 56 -1.66 5.08 -1.33
CA VAL A 56 -1.06 6.38 -0.99
C VAL A 56 0.41 6.21 -0.57
N LEU A 57 0.70 5.28 0.33
CA LEU A 57 2.03 5.10 0.89
C LEU A 57 3.02 4.48 -0.11
N ALA A 58 2.57 3.61 -1.02
CA ALA A 58 3.42 3.00 -2.05
C ALA A 58 3.64 3.90 -3.28
N ASN A 59 2.94 5.01 -3.38
CA ASN A 59 3.10 5.91 -4.51
C ASN A 59 4.41 6.70 -4.37
N GLY A 60 5.28 6.64 -5.40
CA GLY A 60 6.57 7.32 -5.39
C GLY A 60 6.43 8.86 -5.35
N TRP A 61 6.40 9.42 -4.15
CA TRP A 61 6.41 10.86 -3.91
C TRP A 61 7.85 11.38 -3.94
N SER A 62 8.08 12.59 -4.41
CA SER A 62 9.42 13.11 -4.69
C SER A 62 10.26 13.44 -3.45
N ASP A 63 9.60 13.76 -2.34
CA ASP A 63 10.23 14.20 -1.07
C ASP A 63 9.86 13.29 0.11
N PHE A 64 9.40 12.08 -0.18
CA PHE A 64 8.87 11.15 0.78
C PHE A 64 9.38 9.75 0.46
N ALA A 65 10.07 9.13 1.38
CA ALA A 65 10.48 7.75 1.31
C ALA A 65 10.01 7.00 2.56
N LEU A 66 9.49 5.80 2.36
CA LEU A 66 9.22 4.87 3.44
C LEU A 66 10.46 4.00 3.70
N ARG A 67 10.75 3.80 4.98
CA ARG A 67 11.81 2.94 5.47
C ARG A 67 11.26 1.93 6.46
N THR A 68 11.89 0.76 6.52
CA THR A 68 11.47 -0.33 7.39
C THR A 68 12.58 -0.88 8.24
N GLY A 69 12.22 -1.32 9.46
CA GLY A 69 13.10 -2.01 10.38
C GLY A 69 14.18 -1.12 11.01
N ALA A 70 14.99 -1.73 11.87
CA ALA A 70 16.09 -1.07 12.57
C ALA A 70 17.22 -0.67 11.62
N ASP A 71 17.37 -1.35 10.49
CA ASP A 71 18.41 -1.11 9.49
C ASP A 71 18.04 0.00 8.49
N ASP A 72 16.90 0.65 8.69
CA ASP A 72 16.42 1.79 7.87
C ASP A 72 16.38 1.46 6.36
N LEU A 73 15.90 0.26 6.02
CA LEU A 73 15.88 -0.21 4.65
C LEU A 73 14.77 0.45 3.82
N PRO A 74 15.05 0.85 2.58
CA PRO A 74 14.03 1.40 1.69
C PRO A 74 12.95 0.37 1.38
N VAL A 75 11.71 0.84 1.32
CA VAL A 75 10.57 0.00 0.95
C VAL A 75 10.54 -0.21 -0.56
N GLU A 76 10.46 -1.47 -0.99
CA GLU A 76 10.21 -1.84 -2.38
C GLU A 76 8.71 -1.64 -2.71
N PRO A 77 8.35 -0.73 -3.65
CA PRO A 77 6.97 -0.29 -3.82
C PRO A 77 5.99 -1.42 -4.18
N ARG A 78 6.39 -2.34 -5.09
CA ARG A 78 5.49 -3.39 -5.58
C ARG A 78 5.15 -4.44 -4.52
N PRO A 79 6.11 -5.07 -3.83
CA PRO A 79 5.79 -5.98 -2.72
C PRO A 79 5.03 -5.26 -1.59
N PHE A 80 5.35 -3.99 -1.34
CA PHE A 80 4.70 -3.21 -0.29
C PHE A 80 3.21 -2.96 -0.58
N VAL A 81 2.86 -2.46 -1.77
CA VAL A 81 1.44 -2.27 -2.11
C VAL A 81 0.68 -3.60 -2.13
N ASN A 82 1.32 -4.68 -2.58
CA ASN A 82 0.72 -6.00 -2.56
C ASN A 82 0.46 -6.51 -1.12
N ALA A 83 1.35 -6.21 -0.17
CA ALA A 83 1.14 -6.53 1.23
C ALA A 83 -0.11 -5.87 1.81
N TRP A 84 -0.33 -4.58 1.52
CA TRP A 84 -1.55 -3.87 1.90
C TRP A 84 -2.82 -4.45 1.26
N LEU A 85 -2.73 -4.85 -0.01
CA LEU A 85 -3.86 -5.47 -0.71
C LEU A 85 -4.21 -6.84 -0.13
N VAL A 86 -3.20 -7.66 0.21
CA VAL A 86 -3.42 -8.94 0.89
C VAL A 86 -4.02 -8.72 2.28
N LEU A 87 -3.53 -7.74 3.04
CA LEU A 87 -4.14 -7.39 4.33
C LEU A 87 -5.60 -6.96 4.18
N ALA A 88 -5.91 -6.13 3.18
CA ALA A 88 -7.30 -5.76 2.93
C ALA A 88 -8.19 -6.98 2.68
N CYS A 89 -7.70 -8.00 1.94
CA CYS A 89 -8.40 -9.27 1.77
C CYS A 89 -8.66 -9.98 3.11
N GLU A 90 -7.65 -10.02 3.97
CA GLU A 90 -7.74 -10.66 5.29
C GLU A 90 -8.71 -9.95 6.23
N TYR A 91 -8.85 -8.63 6.09
CA TYR A 91 -9.82 -7.84 6.82
C TYR A 91 -11.20 -7.76 6.15
N GLY A 92 -11.43 -8.55 5.08
CA GLY A 92 -12.76 -8.76 4.50
C GLY A 92 -13.02 -8.06 3.16
N ALA A 93 -11.99 -7.48 2.50
CA ALA A 93 -12.19 -7.01 1.13
C ALA A 93 -12.51 -8.17 0.18
N PRO A 94 -13.35 -7.96 -0.85
CA PRO A 94 -13.58 -8.98 -1.88
C PRO A 94 -12.28 -9.26 -2.66
N CYS A 95 -11.81 -10.50 -2.63
CA CYS A 95 -10.55 -10.92 -3.25
C CYS A 95 -10.66 -12.26 -4.00
N GLY A 96 -11.86 -12.82 -4.12
CA GLY A 96 -12.11 -14.07 -4.81
C GLY A 96 -12.00 -13.98 -6.32
N ALA A 97 -12.10 -15.12 -7.00
CA ALA A 97 -11.99 -15.25 -8.46
C ALA A 97 -13.04 -14.43 -9.22
N ASP A 98 -14.15 -14.08 -8.60
CA ASP A 98 -15.25 -13.29 -9.15
C ASP A 98 -14.99 -11.77 -9.15
N THR A 99 -13.89 -11.32 -8.53
CA THR A 99 -13.56 -9.89 -8.48
C THR A 99 -13.07 -9.37 -9.84
N PRO A 100 -13.31 -8.08 -10.18
CA PRO A 100 -12.84 -7.50 -11.44
C PRO A 100 -11.34 -7.67 -11.68
N ARG A 101 -10.54 -7.59 -10.64
CA ARG A 101 -9.09 -7.78 -10.71
C ARG A 101 -8.73 -9.19 -11.15
N MET A 102 -9.38 -10.21 -10.56
CA MET A 102 -9.13 -11.60 -10.89
C MET A 102 -9.67 -11.96 -12.28
N GLN A 103 -10.83 -11.43 -12.65
CA GLN A 103 -11.36 -11.55 -13.99
C GLN A 103 -10.43 -10.94 -15.03
N GLN A 104 -9.82 -9.80 -14.76
CA GLN A 104 -8.81 -9.19 -15.62
C GLN A 104 -7.56 -10.06 -15.74
N ALA A 105 -7.05 -10.63 -14.64
CA ALA A 105 -5.91 -11.54 -14.67
C ALA A 105 -6.21 -12.79 -15.52
N CYS A 106 -7.41 -13.35 -15.38
CA CYS A 106 -7.88 -14.44 -16.22
C CYS A 106 -7.95 -14.05 -17.71
N ALA A 107 -8.64 -12.95 -18.02
CA ALA A 107 -8.90 -12.55 -19.41
C ALA A 107 -7.63 -12.10 -20.16
N LEU A 108 -6.71 -11.38 -19.49
CA LEU A 108 -5.54 -10.80 -20.14
C LEU A 108 -4.26 -11.64 -20.01
N GLN A 109 -4.17 -12.49 -18.98
CA GLN A 109 -2.95 -13.22 -18.65
C GLN A 109 -3.15 -14.76 -18.63
N GLY A 110 -4.39 -15.24 -18.76
CA GLY A 110 -4.71 -16.66 -18.77
C GLY A 110 -4.72 -17.35 -17.40
N HIS A 111 -4.59 -16.58 -16.28
CA HIS A 111 -4.53 -17.13 -14.93
C HIS A 111 -5.93 -17.33 -14.31
N CYS A 112 -6.75 -18.16 -14.98
CA CYS A 112 -8.14 -18.40 -14.60
C CYS A 112 -8.32 -19.40 -13.43
N ASP A 113 -7.28 -20.12 -13.09
CA ASP A 113 -7.23 -21.12 -12.03
C ASP A 113 -6.92 -20.54 -10.64
N ALA A 114 -6.43 -19.30 -10.56
CA ALA A 114 -6.25 -18.61 -9.30
C ALA A 114 -7.60 -18.35 -8.61
N GLN A 115 -7.77 -18.86 -7.39
CA GLN A 115 -9.03 -18.76 -6.65
C GLN A 115 -9.19 -17.44 -5.90
N SER A 116 -8.09 -16.72 -5.69
CA SER A 116 -8.06 -15.45 -4.97
C SER A 116 -6.89 -14.57 -5.41
N PHE A 117 -6.95 -13.28 -5.06
CA PHE A 117 -5.83 -12.38 -5.30
C PHE A 117 -4.53 -12.81 -4.58
N PRO A 118 -4.53 -13.27 -3.31
CA PRO A 118 -3.35 -13.87 -2.70
C PRO A 118 -2.79 -15.06 -3.46
N ASP A 119 -3.62 -15.97 -3.98
CA ASP A 119 -3.18 -17.10 -4.80
C ASP A 119 -2.53 -16.63 -6.09
N TYR A 120 -3.17 -15.66 -6.77
CA TYR A 120 -2.61 -15.07 -7.98
C TYR A 120 -1.22 -14.48 -7.74
N LEU A 121 -1.02 -13.76 -6.63
CA LEU A 121 0.29 -13.24 -6.26
C LEU A 121 1.30 -14.36 -6.00
N ALA A 122 0.90 -15.38 -5.25
CA ALA A 122 1.79 -16.47 -4.85
C ALA A 122 2.29 -17.29 -6.04
N TYR A 123 1.41 -17.57 -7.01
CA TYR A 123 1.72 -18.51 -8.08
C TYR A 123 2.12 -17.85 -9.41
N TYR A 124 1.69 -16.60 -9.67
CA TYR A 124 1.82 -16.01 -11.00
C TYR A 124 2.47 -14.62 -11.03
N ALA A 125 2.30 -13.82 -9.99
CA ALA A 125 2.64 -12.40 -10.08
C ALA A 125 3.84 -11.96 -9.23
N SER A 126 4.40 -12.85 -8.39
CA SER A 126 5.53 -12.54 -7.52
C SER A 126 6.71 -13.46 -7.79
N THR A 127 7.91 -12.89 -7.79
CA THR A 127 9.15 -13.67 -7.69
C THR A 127 9.30 -14.20 -6.25
N PRO A 128 10.15 -15.22 -5.99
CA PRO A 128 10.44 -15.64 -4.61
C PRO A 128 10.93 -14.50 -3.71
N TYR A 129 11.72 -13.59 -4.26
CA TYR A 129 12.19 -12.39 -3.56
C TYR A 129 11.03 -11.45 -3.20
N ASP A 130 10.16 -11.11 -4.19
CA ASP A 130 8.98 -10.27 -3.94
C ASP A 130 8.04 -10.89 -2.91
N SER A 131 7.87 -12.22 -2.95
CA SER A 131 7.03 -12.95 -1.99
C SER A 131 7.59 -12.85 -0.58
N THR A 132 8.91 -12.95 -0.40
CA THR A 132 9.57 -12.78 0.89
C THR A 132 9.34 -11.37 1.45
N LEU A 133 9.57 -10.34 0.63
CA LEU A 133 9.34 -8.96 1.02
C LEU A 133 7.85 -8.68 1.33
N LEU A 134 6.95 -9.20 0.50
CA LEU A 134 5.50 -9.08 0.73
C LEU A 134 5.13 -9.62 2.11
N MET A 135 5.61 -10.81 2.48
CA MET A 135 5.31 -11.41 3.77
C MET A 135 5.89 -10.61 4.93
N GLN A 136 7.10 -10.06 4.78
CA GLN A 136 7.70 -9.17 5.78
C GLN A 136 6.86 -7.90 5.96
N TYR A 137 6.55 -7.19 4.89
CA TYR A 137 5.75 -5.96 4.93
C TYR A 137 4.34 -6.22 5.48
N ARG A 138 3.71 -7.34 5.09
CA ARG A 138 2.41 -7.75 5.61
C ARG A 138 2.47 -7.92 7.14
N GLY A 139 3.51 -8.56 7.66
CA GLY A 139 3.72 -8.72 9.10
C GLY A 139 3.87 -7.38 9.82
N LEU A 140 4.73 -6.50 9.30
CA LEU A 140 4.97 -5.16 9.86
C LEU A 140 3.70 -4.30 9.89
N VAL A 141 3.00 -4.22 8.75
CA VAL A 141 1.77 -3.40 8.64
C VAL A 141 0.66 -3.97 9.51
N ARG A 142 0.49 -5.31 9.55
CA ARG A 142 -0.49 -5.94 10.44
C ARG A 142 -0.22 -5.58 11.90
N THR A 143 1.00 -5.75 12.36
CA THR A 143 1.38 -5.39 13.74
C THR A 143 1.08 -3.94 14.02
N ALA A 144 1.44 -3.03 13.11
CA ALA A 144 1.16 -1.61 13.26
C ALA A 144 -0.34 -1.29 13.35
N ILE A 145 -1.18 -1.95 12.52
CA ILE A 145 -2.64 -1.79 12.58
C ILE A 145 -3.20 -2.33 13.90
N GLU A 146 -2.71 -3.46 14.37
CA GLU A 146 -3.25 -4.14 15.56
C GLU A 146 -2.82 -3.49 16.87
N THR A 147 -1.60 -2.95 16.93
CA THR A 147 -1.00 -2.40 18.14
C THR A 147 -0.97 -0.87 18.17
N GLY A 148 -1.13 -0.21 17.02
CA GLY A 148 -0.90 1.23 16.87
C GLY A 148 0.58 1.64 16.83
N ASP A 149 1.50 0.67 16.88
CA ASP A 149 2.94 0.94 16.85
C ASP A 149 3.48 0.94 15.41
N TRP A 150 3.74 2.14 14.89
CA TRP A 150 4.28 2.38 13.55
C TRP A 150 5.80 2.55 13.53
N SER A 151 6.50 2.30 14.63
CA SER A 151 7.96 2.54 14.77
C SER A 151 8.80 1.78 13.74
N GLN A 152 8.32 0.62 13.29
CA GLN A 152 9.00 -0.21 12.28
C GLN A 152 8.72 0.23 10.84
N LEU A 153 7.82 1.18 10.63
CA LEU A 153 7.50 1.75 9.32
C LEU A 153 7.50 3.27 9.46
N HIS A 154 8.57 3.92 9.05
CA HIS A 154 8.75 5.34 9.25
C HIS A 154 9.01 6.09 7.95
N VAL A 155 8.77 7.39 7.99
CA VAL A 155 8.88 8.30 6.87
C VAL A 155 10.17 9.08 6.96
N VAL A 156 10.91 9.11 5.85
CA VAL A 156 12.04 10.02 5.67
C VAL A 156 11.66 11.06 4.63
N ARG A 157 11.81 12.34 4.98
CA ARG A 157 11.53 13.48 4.10
C ARG A 157 12.81 14.04 3.49
N GLY A 158 12.69 14.63 2.29
CA GLY A 158 13.80 15.35 1.64
C GLY A 158 14.80 14.46 0.91
N GLN A 159 14.55 13.16 0.80
CA GLN A 159 15.36 12.27 -0.05
C GLN A 159 14.57 11.95 -1.32
N ALA A 160 15.05 12.42 -2.47
CA ALA A 160 14.57 11.91 -3.75
C ALA A 160 14.75 10.39 -3.77
N PRO A 161 13.77 9.62 -4.31
CA PRO A 161 13.93 8.18 -4.44
C PRO A 161 15.21 7.88 -5.23
N THR A 162 16.15 7.20 -4.61
CA THR A 162 17.33 6.69 -5.30
C THR A 162 16.86 5.58 -6.23
N THR A 163 16.67 5.92 -7.49
CA THR A 163 16.50 4.92 -8.55
C THR A 163 17.84 4.22 -8.75
N ASN A 164 18.15 3.24 -7.90
CA ASN A 164 19.16 2.25 -8.21
C ASN A 164 18.59 1.34 -9.30
N ARG A 165 18.76 1.76 -10.55
CA ARG A 165 18.62 0.89 -11.70
C ARG A 165 19.97 0.21 -11.87
N PRO A 166 20.12 -1.09 -11.61
CA PRO A 166 21.33 -1.80 -12.01
C PRO A 166 21.39 -1.77 -13.54
N THR A 167 22.51 -1.30 -14.07
CA THR A 167 22.90 -1.39 -15.49
C THR A 167 23.15 -2.83 -15.89
#